data_0a81680f335a67e5bd9ea23a2f36272d
#
_entry.id   0a81680f335a67e5bd9ea23a2f36272d
#
_cell.length_a   1.000
_cell.length_b   1.000
_cell.length_c   1.000
_cell.angle_alpha   90.00
_cell.angle_beta   90.00
_cell.angle_gamma   90.00
#
_symmetry.space_group_name_H-M   'P 1'
#
loop_
_entity.id
_entity.type
_entity.pdbx_description
1 polymer ?
#
loop_
_entity_poly.entity_id
_entity_poly.type
_entity_poly.pdbx_seq_one_letter_code
_entity_poly.pdbx_strand_id
1 'polypeptide(L)'
;MDNHFSQPDLSVETMCQLFNVSASHFSKVFRREIGTSFLNYLTQRRLDEAARLLTETEEKSRVIGEMVGYPEPNYFSYVFKKNRGVSPAKYRKQEQANA
;
A
#
# COMPACT_ATOMS: atom_id res chain seq x y z
N MET A 1 7.75 -5.37 -9.92
CA MET A 1 8.09 -5.15 -8.51
C MET A 1 7.86 -6.42 -7.72
N ASP A 2 8.82 -6.80 -6.98
CA ASP A 2 8.69 -7.98 -6.15
C ASP A 2 7.89 -7.67 -4.88
N ASN A 3 8.02 -8.50 -3.85
CA ASN A 3 7.21 -8.40 -2.64
C ASN A 3 7.73 -7.40 -1.61
N HIS A 4 8.76 -6.63 -1.91
CA HIS A 4 9.34 -5.73 -0.91
C HIS A 4 8.36 -4.65 -0.46
N PHE A 5 7.47 -4.19 -1.34
CA PHE A 5 6.54 -3.12 -0.99
C PHE A 5 5.51 -3.52 0.06
N SER A 6 5.33 -4.81 0.31
CA SER A 6 4.38 -5.28 1.33
C SER A 6 5.00 -5.46 2.71
N GLN A 7 6.30 -5.20 2.86
CA GLN A 7 6.96 -5.29 4.15
C GLN A 7 6.67 -4.04 4.99
N PRO A 8 6.26 -4.20 6.26
CA PRO A 8 5.90 -3.03 7.08
C PRO A 8 7.04 -2.04 7.32
N ASP A 9 8.27 -2.51 7.33
CA ASP A 9 9.44 -1.67 7.60
C ASP A 9 10.05 -1.06 6.35
N LEU A 10 9.44 -1.26 5.18
CA LEU A 10 9.94 -0.65 3.96
C LEU A 10 9.73 0.85 4.00
N SER A 11 10.81 1.62 3.85
CA SER A 11 10.77 3.07 3.98
C SER A 11 11.75 3.70 3.00
N VAL A 12 11.69 5.04 2.91
CA VAL A 12 12.64 5.78 2.08
C VAL A 12 14.07 5.53 2.54
N GLU A 13 14.30 5.51 3.86
CA GLU A 13 15.63 5.25 4.39
C GLU A 13 16.15 3.88 3.97
N THR A 14 15.32 2.87 4.06
CA THR A 14 15.68 1.51 3.66
C THR A 14 16.05 1.47 2.18
N MET A 15 15.26 2.10 1.34
CA MET A 15 15.55 2.13 -0.10
C MET A 15 16.82 2.90 -0.40
N CYS A 16 17.06 4.00 0.31
CA CYS A 16 18.27 4.79 0.12
C CYS A 16 19.53 4.00 0.51
N GLN A 17 19.45 3.21 1.57
CA GLN A 17 20.54 2.34 1.98
C GLN A 17 20.85 1.30 0.91
N LEU A 18 19.80 0.70 0.34
CA LEU A 18 19.95 -0.31 -0.69
C LEU A 18 20.61 0.25 -1.94
N PHE A 19 20.29 1.49 -2.30
CA PHE A 19 20.84 2.13 -3.51
C PHE A 19 21.99 3.07 -3.22
N ASN A 20 22.39 3.18 -1.96
CA ASN A 20 23.53 4.00 -1.54
C ASN A 20 23.40 5.46 -1.97
N VAL A 21 22.22 6.05 -1.76
CA VAL A 21 21.97 7.46 -2.06
C VAL A 21 21.33 8.13 -0.84
N SER A 22 21.38 9.47 -0.79
CA SER A 22 20.75 10.21 0.30
C SER A 22 19.24 10.23 0.12
N ALA A 23 18.51 10.37 1.25
CA ALA A 23 17.06 10.43 1.21
C ALA A 23 16.58 11.62 0.40
N SER A 24 17.22 12.80 0.55
CA SER A 24 16.86 13.99 -0.21
C SER A 24 17.01 13.78 -1.70
N HIS A 25 18.15 13.21 -2.11
CA HIS A 25 18.41 12.95 -3.52
C HIS A 25 17.40 11.96 -4.09
N PHE A 26 17.18 10.86 -3.38
CA PHE A 26 16.23 9.83 -3.80
C PHE A 26 14.84 10.42 -3.97
N SER A 27 14.38 11.19 -2.99
CA SER A 27 13.02 11.77 -3.03
C SER A 27 12.86 12.73 -4.21
N LYS A 28 13.88 13.55 -4.48
CA LYS A 28 13.81 14.50 -5.60
C LYS A 28 13.75 13.76 -6.94
N VAL A 29 14.61 12.77 -7.13
CA VAL A 29 14.66 12.02 -8.37
C VAL A 29 13.37 11.23 -8.56
N PHE A 30 12.90 10.58 -7.50
CA PHE A 30 11.67 9.79 -7.59
C PHE A 30 10.47 10.66 -7.97
N ARG A 31 10.32 11.82 -7.30
CA ARG A 31 9.21 12.72 -7.60
C ARG A 31 9.28 13.25 -9.03
N ARG A 32 10.47 13.57 -9.49
CA ARG A 32 10.66 14.08 -10.86
C ARG A 32 10.30 13.03 -11.90
N GLU A 33 10.75 11.79 -11.69
CA GLU A 33 10.56 10.72 -12.67
C GLU A 33 9.16 10.11 -12.61
N ILE A 34 8.59 9.98 -11.41
CA ILE A 34 7.32 9.29 -11.20
C ILE A 34 6.16 10.28 -11.06
N GLY A 35 6.44 11.51 -10.62
CA GLY A 35 5.41 12.53 -10.45
C GLY A 35 4.75 12.55 -9.08
N THR A 36 5.17 11.68 -8.17
CA THR A 36 4.64 11.64 -6.81
C THR A 36 5.75 11.19 -5.86
N SER A 37 5.55 11.41 -4.55
CA SER A 37 6.54 10.99 -3.56
C SER A 37 6.59 9.46 -3.49
N PHE A 38 7.75 8.94 -3.06
CA PHE A 38 7.90 7.51 -2.90
C PHE A 38 6.91 6.93 -1.88
N LEU A 39 6.70 7.64 -0.77
CA LEU A 39 5.75 7.18 0.24
C LEU A 39 4.33 7.09 -0.31
N ASN A 40 3.92 8.10 -1.07
CA ASN A 40 2.59 8.08 -1.68
C ASN A 40 2.47 6.96 -2.71
N TYR A 41 3.49 6.78 -3.54
CA TYR A 41 3.53 5.70 -4.51
C TYR A 41 3.41 4.34 -3.81
N LEU A 42 4.19 4.14 -2.74
CA LEU A 42 4.19 2.88 -1.99
C LEU A 42 2.82 2.62 -1.37
N THR A 43 2.19 3.66 -0.81
CA THR A 43 0.85 3.54 -0.25
C THR A 43 -0.15 3.08 -1.30
N GLN A 44 -0.12 3.69 -2.48
CA GLN A 44 -1.04 3.31 -3.56
C GLN A 44 -0.81 1.87 -4.00
N ARG A 45 0.45 1.43 -4.12
CA ARG A 45 0.76 0.05 -4.48
C ARG A 45 0.24 -0.93 -3.45
N ARG A 46 0.40 -0.63 -2.17
CA ARG A 46 -0.10 -1.49 -1.10
C ARG A 46 -1.62 -1.57 -1.14
N LEU A 47 -2.29 -0.45 -1.34
CA LEU A 47 -3.75 -0.42 -1.38
C LEU A 47 -4.30 -1.07 -2.65
N ASP A 48 -3.62 -0.94 -3.77
CA ASP A 48 -4.01 -1.64 -5.00
C ASP A 48 -3.98 -3.16 -4.78
N GLU A 49 -2.93 -3.66 -4.14
CA GLU A 49 -2.84 -5.08 -3.84
C GLU A 49 -3.90 -5.51 -2.84
N ALA A 50 -4.16 -4.68 -1.82
CA ALA A 50 -5.22 -4.97 -0.85
C ALA A 50 -6.58 -5.06 -1.56
N ALA A 51 -6.86 -4.12 -2.45
CA ALA A 51 -8.11 -4.11 -3.21
C ALA A 51 -8.24 -5.39 -4.04
N ARG A 52 -7.17 -5.80 -4.69
CA ARG A 52 -7.16 -7.04 -5.46
C ARG A 52 -7.46 -8.25 -4.57
N LEU A 53 -6.81 -8.33 -3.42
CA LEU A 53 -7.03 -9.44 -2.49
C LEU A 53 -8.44 -9.45 -1.92
N LEU A 54 -9.01 -8.27 -1.67
CA LEU A 54 -10.38 -8.17 -1.18
C LEU A 54 -11.39 -8.71 -2.20
N THR A 55 -11.12 -8.55 -3.50
CA THR A 55 -12.04 -8.99 -4.54
C THR A 55 -11.77 -10.42 -4.99
N GLU A 56 -10.52 -10.88 -4.95
CA GLU A 56 -10.13 -12.17 -5.51
C GLU A 56 -9.97 -13.28 -4.49
N THR A 57 -10.01 -12.95 -3.20
CA THR A 57 -9.89 -13.94 -2.13
C THR A 57 -10.97 -13.74 -1.09
N GLU A 58 -11.11 -14.71 -0.19
CA GLU A 58 -12.03 -14.60 0.94
C GLU A 58 -11.30 -14.34 2.26
N GLU A 59 -10.03 -13.94 2.17
CA GLU A 59 -9.24 -13.63 3.35
C GLU A 59 -9.85 -12.47 4.13
N LYS A 60 -9.71 -12.51 5.45
CA LYS A 60 -10.21 -11.44 6.31
C LYS A 60 -9.46 -10.15 6.06
N SER A 61 -10.14 -9.02 6.20
CA SER A 61 -9.54 -7.71 5.97
C SER A 61 -8.26 -7.50 6.78
N ARG A 62 -8.25 -7.92 8.05
CA ARG A 62 -7.06 -7.75 8.88
C ARG A 62 -5.88 -8.55 8.37
N VAL A 63 -6.15 -9.75 7.83
CA VAL A 63 -5.08 -10.58 7.25
C VAL A 63 -4.55 -9.92 5.99
N ILE A 64 -5.43 -9.41 5.15
CA ILE A 64 -5.02 -8.69 3.94
C ILE A 64 -4.17 -7.47 4.31
N GLY A 65 -4.56 -6.73 5.35
CA GLY A 65 -3.76 -5.61 5.82
C GLY A 65 -2.34 -6.02 6.18
N GLU A 66 -2.20 -7.12 6.91
CA GLU A 66 -0.88 -7.66 7.25
C GLU A 66 -0.10 -8.04 5.99
N MET A 67 -0.75 -8.69 5.04
CA MET A 67 -0.10 -9.16 3.82
C MET A 67 0.45 -8.01 2.98
N VAL A 68 -0.20 -6.86 3.01
CA VAL A 68 0.23 -5.71 2.20
C VAL A 68 1.07 -4.70 2.99
N GLY A 69 1.41 -4.99 4.25
CA GLY A 69 2.33 -4.16 5.00
C GLY A 69 1.69 -3.26 6.05
N TYR A 70 0.44 -3.49 6.41
CA TYR A 70 -0.27 -2.74 7.45
C TYR A 70 -0.70 -3.71 8.56
N PRO A 71 0.21 -4.01 9.52
CA PRO A 71 -0.09 -5.00 10.56
C PRO A 71 -1.15 -4.56 11.56
N GLU A 72 -1.37 -3.25 11.71
CA GLU A 72 -2.40 -2.73 12.64
C GLU A 72 -3.74 -2.62 11.91
N PRO A 73 -4.75 -3.42 12.29
CA PRO A 73 -6.01 -3.48 11.53
C PRO A 73 -6.75 -2.15 11.45
N ASN A 74 -6.78 -1.39 12.55
CA ASN A 74 -7.47 -0.11 12.55
C ASN A 74 -6.80 0.90 11.64
N TYR A 75 -5.48 0.90 11.61
CA TYR A 75 -4.73 1.78 10.75
C TYR A 75 -4.93 1.40 9.28
N PHE A 76 -4.91 0.11 8.97
CA PHE A 76 -5.17 -0.36 7.62
C PHE A 76 -6.55 0.11 7.15
N SER A 77 -7.57 -0.09 7.97
CA SER A 77 -8.93 0.32 7.62
C SER A 77 -9.02 1.83 7.39
N TYR A 78 -8.35 2.61 8.23
CA TYR A 78 -8.32 4.07 8.09
C TYR A 78 -7.67 4.49 6.77
N VAL A 79 -6.50 3.95 6.48
CA VAL A 79 -5.77 4.32 5.25
C VAL A 79 -6.54 3.88 4.01
N PHE A 80 -7.09 2.68 4.04
CA PHE A 80 -7.88 2.16 2.92
C PHE A 80 -9.10 3.05 2.66
N LYS A 81 -9.86 3.36 3.71
CA LYS A 81 -11.05 4.20 3.57
C LYS A 81 -10.71 5.59 3.07
N LYS A 82 -9.62 6.16 3.58
CA LYS A 82 -9.18 7.49 3.15
C LYS A 82 -8.86 7.53 1.67
N ASN A 83 -8.28 6.46 1.14
CA ASN A 83 -7.86 6.41 -0.26
C ASN A 83 -8.92 5.89 -1.21
N ARG A 84 -9.78 5.00 -0.75
CA ARG A 84 -10.78 4.36 -1.61
C ARG A 84 -12.21 4.82 -1.34
N GLY A 85 -12.42 5.64 -0.30
CA GLY A 85 -13.73 6.18 0.02
C GLY A 85 -14.63 5.29 0.85
N VAL A 86 -14.31 4.01 0.98
CA VAL A 86 -15.08 3.06 1.77
C VAL A 86 -14.16 2.12 2.51
N SER A 87 -14.66 1.50 3.58
CA SER A 87 -13.88 0.53 4.35
C SER A 87 -13.54 -0.71 3.52
N PRO A 88 -12.53 -1.49 3.92
CA PRO A 88 -12.22 -2.73 3.20
C PRO A 88 -13.40 -3.68 3.10
N ALA A 89 -14.16 -3.85 4.18
CA ALA A 89 -15.32 -4.74 4.17
C ALA A 89 -16.40 -4.26 3.21
N LYS A 90 -16.66 -2.95 3.21
CA LYS A 90 -17.66 -2.38 2.31
C LYS A 90 -17.18 -2.44 0.86
N TYR A 91 -15.90 -2.22 0.62
CA TYR A 91 -15.33 -2.34 -0.72
C TYR A 91 -15.55 -3.74 -1.28
N ARG A 92 -15.23 -4.77 -0.49
CA ARG A 92 -15.45 -6.16 -0.90
C ARG A 92 -16.90 -6.40 -1.26
N LYS A 93 -17.81 -5.93 -0.41
CA LYS A 93 -19.24 -6.14 -0.62
C LYS A 93 -19.73 -5.48 -1.91
N GLN A 94 -19.26 -4.26 -2.17
CA GLN A 94 -19.63 -3.54 -3.38
C GLN A 94 -19.10 -4.22 -4.64
N GLU A 95 -17.84 -4.67 -4.59
CA GLU A 95 -17.23 -5.34 -5.75
C GLU A 95 -17.89 -6.69 -6.03
N GLN A 96 -18.26 -7.43 -4.98
CA GLN A 96 -18.95 -8.69 -5.17
C GLN A 96 -20.36 -8.48 -5.75
N ALA A 97 -21.02 -7.40 -5.38
CA ALA A 97 -22.33 -7.08 -5.94
C ALA A 97 -22.25 -6.68 -7.41
N ASN A 98 -21.11 -6.15 -7.85
CA ASN A 98 -20.90 -5.71 -9.22
C ASN A 98 -20.27 -6.78 -10.12
N ALA A 99 -19.94 -7.93 -9.57
CA ALA A 99 -19.28 -9.00 -10.32
C ALA A 99 -20.25 -9.77 -11.19
#